data_6e11d9e3c2d0906baacef78b19ad3f54
#
_entry.id   6e11d9e3c2d0906baacef78b19ad3f54
#
_cell.length_a   1.000
_cell.length_b   1.000
_cell.length_c   1.000
_cell.angle_alpha   90.00
_cell.angle_beta   90.00
_cell.angle_gamma   90.00
#
_symmetry.space_group_name_H-M   'P 1'
#
loop_
_entity.id
_entity.type
_entity.pdbx_description
1 polymer ?
#
loop_
_entity_poly.entity_id
_entity_poly.type
_entity_poly.pdbx_seq_one_letter_code
_entity_poly.pdbx_strand_id
1 'polypeptide(L)'
;MAISVLNDKVQSNLLAVYLRDQTTSTQFDRVGSNCESLSINLNTEETEYADVTMATKQTDISSYKTVVEGTGKFQSGDPVYDFFLKLWRENKTGNAAREDMVVAFRFMEDSSTHECYADMYEDASVALTSFELTGADLMEVSFTISANSEAKAGTIVCNSADNYKTATSWTPAS
;
A
#
# COMPACT_ATOMS: atom_id res chain seq x y z
N MET A 1 -18.08 5.82 15.94
CA MET A 1 -16.73 5.26 16.24
C MET A 1 -15.98 6.29 17.09
N ALA A 2 -15.56 5.95 18.31
CA ALA A 2 -14.76 6.83 19.15
C ALA A 2 -13.28 6.56 18.84
N ILE A 3 -12.66 7.46 18.09
CA ILE A 3 -11.24 7.38 17.76
C ILE A 3 -10.45 7.69 19.03
N SER A 4 -9.71 6.72 19.55
CA SER A 4 -8.71 6.97 20.57
C SER A 4 -7.56 7.75 19.93
N VAL A 5 -7.44 9.02 20.23
CA VAL A 5 -6.28 9.83 19.81
C VAL A 5 -5.09 9.34 20.62
N LEU A 6 -4.21 8.58 20.01
CA LEU A 6 -2.94 8.19 20.61
C LEU A 6 -2.05 9.43 20.69
N ASN A 7 -1.75 9.88 21.92
CA ASN A 7 -0.76 10.93 22.18
C ASN A 7 0.69 10.41 22.05
N ASP A 8 0.88 9.15 21.68
CA ASP A 8 2.18 8.49 21.58
C ASP A 8 2.69 8.44 20.13
N LYS A 9 3.99 8.22 19.98
CA LYS A 9 4.62 8.04 18.69
C LYS A 9 4.03 6.83 17.99
N VAL A 10 3.51 7.01 16.77
CA VAL A 10 2.99 5.92 15.95
C VAL A 10 4.14 4.99 15.55
N GLN A 11 4.00 3.71 15.86
CA GLN A 11 4.97 2.69 15.42
C GLN A 11 4.76 2.38 13.93
N SER A 12 5.83 2.13 13.20
CA SER A 12 5.80 1.86 11.76
C SER A 12 4.95 0.64 11.36
N ASN A 13 4.87 -0.37 12.24
CA ASN A 13 4.04 -1.56 12.01
C ASN A 13 2.52 -1.32 12.10
N LEU A 14 2.12 -0.13 12.54
CA LEU A 14 0.72 0.30 12.60
C LEU A 14 0.23 0.98 11.32
N LEU A 15 1.08 1.14 10.33
CA LEU A 15 0.70 1.47 8.96
C LEU A 15 0.91 0.22 8.12
N ALA A 16 -0.14 -0.26 7.45
CA ALA A 16 -0.09 -1.49 6.69
C ALA A 16 -0.57 -1.27 5.26
N VAL A 17 0.09 -1.90 4.31
CA VAL A 17 -0.29 -1.92 2.90
C VAL A 17 -0.78 -3.32 2.56
N TYR A 18 -1.89 -3.40 1.85
CA TYR A 18 -2.49 -4.63 1.39
C TYR A 18 -2.72 -4.57 -0.12
N LEU A 19 -2.60 -5.71 -0.79
CA LEU A 19 -3.03 -5.89 -2.18
C LEU A 19 -4.21 -6.86 -2.21
N ARG A 20 -5.12 -6.69 -3.17
CA ARG A 20 -6.24 -7.61 -3.35
C ARG A 20 -5.72 -9.00 -3.69
N ASP A 21 -6.30 -10.02 -3.05
CA ASP A 21 -6.02 -11.42 -3.38
C ASP A 21 -6.53 -11.75 -4.80
N GLN A 22 -5.65 -12.34 -5.60
CA GLN A 22 -5.95 -12.78 -6.97
C GLN A 22 -7.00 -13.89 -7.05
N THR A 23 -7.21 -14.62 -5.96
CA THR A 23 -8.12 -15.78 -5.90
C THR A 23 -9.45 -15.45 -5.25
N THR A 24 -9.47 -14.45 -4.35
CA THR A 24 -10.63 -14.10 -3.54
C THR A 24 -10.86 -12.59 -3.56
N SER A 25 -11.84 -12.14 -4.32
CA SER A 25 -12.11 -10.71 -4.54
C SER A 25 -12.48 -9.90 -3.27
N THR A 26 -12.70 -10.56 -2.14
CA THR A 26 -13.05 -9.93 -0.86
C THR A 26 -11.92 -9.89 0.16
N GLN A 27 -10.79 -10.52 -0.15
CA GLN A 27 -9.64 -10.58 0.72
C GLN A 27 -8.50 -9.70 0.16
N PHE A 28 -7.75 -9.14 1.08
CA PHE A 28 -6.53 -8.38 0.80
C PHE A 28 -5.39 -8.99 1.59
N ASP A 29 -4.26 -9.19 0.94
CA ASP A 29 -3.05 -9.76 1.53
C ASP A 29 -2.03 -8.67 1.82
N ARG A 30 -1.39 -8.75 3.00
CA ARG A 30 -0.45 -7.74 3.46
C ARG A 30 0.83 -7.76 2.64
N VAL A 31 1.15 -6.62 2.07
CA VAL A 31 2.48 -6.37 1.49
C VAL A 31 3.46 -6.15 2.63
N GLY A 32 4.58 -6.85 2.58
CA GLY A 32 5.66 -6.59 3.54
C GLY A 32 5.68 -7.49 4.76
N SER A 33 5.01 -8.65 4.75
CA SER A 33 5.11 -9.63 5.83
C SER A 33 6.55 -10.03 6.15
N ASN A 34 7.46 -9.96 5.17
CA ASN A 34 8.88 -10.23 5.29
C ASN A 34 9.74 -9.12 4.67
N CYS A 35 9.20 -7.89 4.56
CA CYS A 35 9.96 -6.75 4.06
C CYS A 35 10.93 -6.23 5.11
N GLU A 36 12.15 -5.97 4.70
CA GLU A 36 13.14 -5.27 5.50
C GLU A 36 12.89 -3.76 5.50
N SER A 37 12.37 -3.26 4.38
CA SER A 37 11.97 -1.87 4.24
C SER A 37 10.68 -1.74 3.42
N LEU A 38 9.82 -0.84 3.82
CA LEU A 38 8.62 -0.43 3.10
C LEU A 38 8.44 1.07 3.29
N SER A 39 8.39 1.82 2.20
CA SER A 39 8.14 3.24 2.21
C SER A 39 6.86 3.58 1.44
N ILE A 40 6.12 4.57 1.93
CA ILE A 40 4.95 5.13 1.26
C ILE A 40 5.28 6.57 0.94
N ASN A 41 5.46 6.87 -0.34
CA ASN A 41 5.82 8.18 -0.83
C ASN A 41 4.57 8.87 -1.39
N LEU A 42 4.25 10.04 -0.85
CA LEU A 42 3.18 10.89 -1.35
C LEU A 42 3.80 11.90 -2.31
N ASN A 43 4.01 11.52 -3.56
CA ASN A 43 4.57 12.42 -4.56
C ASN A 43 3.53 13.50 -4.88
N THR A 44 3.84 14.74 -4.52
CA THR A 44 2.99 15.90 -4.80
C THR A 44 3.23 16.41 -6.20
N GLU A 45 2.17 16.69 -6.93
CA GLU A 45 2.23 17.50 -8.15
C GLU A 45 1.90 18.94 -7.78
N GLU A 46 2.80 19.85 -8.12
CA GLU A 46 2.70 21.26 -7.80
C GLU A 46 2.44 22.07 -9.06
N THR A 47 1.56 23.05 -8.94
CA THR A 47 1.33 24.04 -10.00
C THR A 47 1.68 25.42 -9.48
N GLU A 48 2.62 26.07 -10.17
CA GLU A 48 2.96 27.46 -9.87
C GLU A 48 2.13 28.40 -10.74
N TYR A 49 1.58 29.43 -10.14
CA TYR A 49 0.96 30.53 -10.86
C TYR A 49 1.39 31.88 -10.30
N ALA A 50 1.42 32.87 -11.20
CA ALA A 50 1.70 34.26 -10.85
C ALA A 50 0.69 35.16 -11.57
N ASP A 51 0.00 35.99 -10.81
CA ASP A 51 -0.78 37.10 -11.34
C ASP A 51 0.13 38.35 -11.47
N VAL A 52 -0.16 39.23 -12.40
CA VAL A 52 0.57 40.48 -12.61
C VAL A 52 0.57 41.41 -11.39
N THR A 53 -0.34 41.18 -10.45
CA THR A 53 -0.44 41.90 -9.19
C THR A 53 0.34 41.27 -8.03
N MET A 54 0.87 40.05 -8.21
CA MET A 54 1.59 39.30 -7.19
C MET A 54 3.10 39.62 -7.22
N ALA A 55 3.66 39.96 -6.07
CA ALA A 55 5.11 40.15 -5.93
C ALA A 55 5.88 38.84 -5.92
N THR A 56 5.22 37.70 -5.61
CA THR A 56 5.80 36.36 -5.56
C THR A 56 4.83 35.35 -6.19
N LYS A 57 5.39 34.29 -6.81
CA LYS A 57 4.60 33.16 -7.29
C LYS A 57 3.96 32.42 -6.12
N GLN A 58 2.76 31.91 -6.35
CA GLN A 58 2.08 30.98 -5.44
C GLN A 58 2.22 29.56 -5.98
N THR A 59 2.40 28.61 -5.07
CA THR A 59 2.48 27.20 -5.38
C THR A 59 1.27 26.51 -4.78
N ASP A 60 0.47 25.85 -5.61
CA ASP A 60 -0.64 25.02 -5.19
C ASP A 60 -0.31 23.55 -5.43
N ILE A 61 -0.68 22.69 -4.48
CA ILE A 61 -0.61 21.24 -4.65
C ILE A 61 -1.85 20.81 -5.42
N SER A 62 -1.64 20.30 -6.63
CA SER A 62 -2.71 19.90 -7.54
C SER A 62 -3.16 18.45 -7.30
N SER A 63 -2.24 17.56 -6.95
CA SER A 63 -2.54 16.14 -6.69
C SER A 63 -1.48 15.46 -5.84
N TYR A 64 -1.83 14.28 -5.32
CA TYR A 64 -0.91 13.35 -4.67
C TYR A 64 -0.86 12.05 -5.47
N LYS A 65 0.33 11.56 -5.77
CA LYS A 65 0.53 10.26 -6.38
C LYS A 65 1.21 9.33 -5.40
N THR A 66 0.42 8.49 -4.73
CA THR A 66 0.94 7.53 -3.76
C THR A 66 1.75 6.44 -4.45
N VAL A 67 2.97 6.24 -4.00
CA VAL A 67 3.87 5.19 -4.45
C VAL A 67 4.39 4.44 -3.23
N VAL A 68 4.25 3.12 -3.25
CA VAL A 68 4.79 2.22 -2.23
C VAL A 68 6.00 1.51 -2.81
N GLU A 69 7.14 1.63 -2.13
CA GLU A 69 8.37 0.95 -2.49
C GLU A 69 8.80 0.05 -1.35
N GLY A 70 9.23 -1.16 -1.68
CA GLY A 70 9.64 -2.12 -0.67
C GLY A 70 10.72 -3.06 -1.15
N THR A 71 11.46 -3.58 -0.17
CA THR A 71 12.47 -4.61 -0.35
C THR A 71 12.29 -5.65 0.75
N GLY A 72 12.24 -6.93 0.37
CA GLY A 72 12.01 -8.00 1.33
C GLY A 72 12.54 -9.35 0.88
N LYS A 73 12.64 -10.28 1.83
CA LYS A 73 13.07 -11.66 1.57
C LYS A 73 11.94 -12.46 0.95
N PHE A 74 12.26 -13.23 -0.09
CA PHE A 74 11.28 -14.06 -0.76
C PHE A 74 10.91 -15.28 0.11
N GLN A 75 9.61 -15.46 0.34
CA GLN A 75 9.07 -16.62 1.06
C GLN A 75 7.99 -17.31 0.24
N SER A 76 8.25 -18.56 -0.12
CA SER A 76 7.27 -19.41 -0.82
C SER A 76 6.02 -19.63 0.04
N GLY A 77 4.85 -19.51 -0.60
CA GLY A 77 3.55 -19.65 0.07
C GLY A 77 3.00 -18.36 0.68
N ASP A 78 3.68 -17.23 0.51
CA ASP A 78 3.12 -15.91 0.76
C ASP A 78 2.35 -15.46 -0.49
N PRO A 79 1.04 -15.14 -0.40
CA PRO A 79 0.23 -14.80 -1.58
C PRO A 79 0.76 -13.62 -2.38
N VAL A 80 1.32 -12.60 -1.71
CA VAL A 80 1.91 -11.43 -2.38
C VAL A 80 3.16 -11.82 -3.16
N TYR A 81 4.00 -12.68 -2.59
CA TYR A 81 5.18 -13.20 -3.29
C TYR A 81 4.82 -14.10 -4.46
N ASP A 82 3.79 -14.94 -4.31
CA ASP A 82 3.32 -15.80 -5.40
C ASP A 82 2.78 -14.95 -6.55
N PHE A 83 2.11 -13.83 -6.24
CA PHE A 83 1.70 -12.84 -7.23
C PHE A 83 2.91 -12.18 -7.93
N PHE A 84 3.91 -11.73 -7.18
CA PHE A 84 5.14 -11.16 -7.74
C PHE A 84 5.86 -12.16 -8.66
N LEU A 85 5.98 -13.43 -8.23
CA LEU A 85 6.57 -14.48 -9.02
C LEU A 85 5.80 -14.71 -10.34
N LYS A 86 4.47 -14.64 -10.28
CA LYS A 86 3.61 -14.76 -11.44
C LYS A 86 3.79 -13.60 -12.42
N LEU A 87 3.88 -12.35 -11.91
CA LEU A 87 4.18 -11.18 -12.75
C LEU A 87 5.48 -11.38 -13.55
N TRP A 88 6.53 -11.86 -12.89
CA TRP A 88 7.82 -12.07 -13.51
C TRP A 88 7.80 -13.23 -14.51
N ARG A 89 7.32 -14.42 -14.11
CA ARG A 89 7.33 -15.63 -14.94
C ARG A 89 6.46 -15.50 -16.19
N GLU A 90 5.32 -14.84 -16.06
CA GLU A 90 4.37 -14.66 -17.16
C GLU A 90 4.63 -13.35 -17.93
N ASN A 91 5.65 -12.58 -17.53
CA ASN A 91 6.00 -11.27 -18.10
C ASN A 91 4.77 -10.35 -18.23
N LYS A 92 3.98 -10.29 -17.16
CA LYS A 92 2.74 -9.52 -17.16
C LYS A 92 3.01 -8.03 -17.17
N THR A 93 2.29 -7.32 -18.01
CA THR A 93 2.36 -5.87 -18.18
C THR A 93 0.96 -5.27 -18.32
N GLY A 94 0.87 -3.95 -18.25
CA GLY A 94 -0.40 -3.23 -18.40
C GLY A 94 -1.43 -3.65 -17.35
N ASN A 95 -2.67 -3.89 -17.76
CA ASN A 95 -3.76 -4.25 -16.83
C ASN A 95 -3.53 -5.56 -16.07
N ALA A 96 -2.75 -6.49 -16.63
CA ALA A 96 -2.44 -7.75 -15.97
C ALA A 96 -1.45 -7.61 -14.80
N ALA A 97 -0.80 -6.44 -14.66
CA ALA A 97 0.08 -6.08 -13.55
C ALA A 97 -0.53 -5.02 -12.64
N ARG A 98 -1.87 -4.96 -12.59
CA ARG A 98 -2.60 -4.02 -11.73
C ARG A 98 -3.43 -4.77 -10.71
N GLU A 99 -3.48 -4.22 -9.51
CA GLU A 99 -4.31 -4.70 -8.41
C GLU A 99 -4.79 -3.55 -7.55
N ASP A 100 -5.89 -3.74 -6.84
CA ASP A 100 -6.34 -2.77 -5.87
C ASP A 100 -5.42 -2.80 -4.65
N MET A 101 -4.95 -1.63 -4.26
CA MET A 101 -4.09 -1.42 -3.10
C MET A 101 -4.87 -0.71 -2.00
N VAL A 102 -4.70 -1.17 -0.77
CA VAL A 102 -5.26 -0.51 0.42
C VAL A 102 -4.16 -0.13 1.38
N VAL A 103 -4.15 1.13 1.81
CA VAL A 103 -3.29 1.62 2.89
C VAL A 103 -4.14 1.74 4.15
N ALA A 104 -3.87 0.92 5.14
CA ALA A 104 -4.64 0.84 6.38
C ALA A 104 -3.92 1.52 7.55
N PHE A 105 -4.64 2.39 8.25
CA PHE A 105 -4.15 3.18 9.39
C PHE A 105 -4.46 2.47 10.71
N ARG A 106 -3.74 1.38 11.00
CA ARG A 106 -3.98 0.51 12.16
C ARG A 106 -3.78 1.20 13.52
N PHE A 107 -3.08 2.32 13.59
CA PHE A 107 -3.00 3.13 14.81
C PHE A 107 -4.35 3.76 15.20
N MET A 108 -5.36 3.70 14.32
CA MET A 108 -6.75 4.09 14.56
C MET A 108 -7.69 2.86 14.59
N GLU A 109 -7.15 1.66 14.85
CA GLU A 109 -7.91 0.42 14.88
C GLU A 109 -8.85 0.37 16.09
N ASP A 110 -10.10 -0.04 15.87
CA ASP A 110 -11.02 -0.39 16.96
C ASP A 110 -10.60 -1.75 17.52
N SER A 111 -10.29 -1.80 18.81
CA SER A 111 -9.76 -3.00 19.47
C SER A 111 -10.77 -4.17 19.55
N SER A 112 -12.06 -3.92 19.34
CA SER A 112 -13.12 -4.93 19.42
C SER A 112 -13.48 -5.52 18.07
N THR A 113 -13.48 -4.71 17.03
CA THR A 113 -13.87 -5.10 15.66
C THR A 113 -12.69 -5.28 14.73
N HIS A 114 -11.50 -4.81 15.12
CA HIS A 114 -10.30 -4.73 14.27
C HIS A 114 -10.52 -3.95 12.97
N GLU A 115 -11.51 -3.07 12.97
CA GLU A 115 -11.80 -2.15 11.88
C GLU A 115 -10.92 -0.90 12.04
N CYS A 116 -10.30 -0.46 10.95
CA CYS A 116 -9.51 0.75 10.92
C CYS A 116 -9.80 1.58 9.67
N TYR A 117 -9.48 2.87 9.72
CA TYR A 117 -9.53 3.71 8.53
C TYR A 117 -8.53 3.21 7.50
N ALA A 118 -8.92 3.33 6.23
CA ALA A 118 -8.10 2.93 5.12
C ALA A 118 -8.38 3.75 3.88
N ASP A 119 -7.35 3.93 3.06
CA ASP A 119 -7.45 4.52 1.73
C ASP A 119 -7.26 3.42 0.69
N MET A 120 -8.23 3.24 -0.20
CA MET A 120 -8.14 2.31 -1.32
C MET A 120 -7.79 3.03 -2.61
N TYR A 121 -6.86 2.46 -3.35
CA TYR A 121 -6.42 2.88 -4.69
C TYR A 121 -6.75 1.76 -5.66
N GLU A 122 -7.71 2.00 -6.55
CA GLU A 122 -8.09 1.02 -7.57
C GLU A 122 -7.02 0.96 -8.68
N ASP A 123 -6.85 -0.24 -9.25
CA ASP A 123 -5.96 -0.46 -10.40
C ASP A 123 -4.51 0.03 -10.19
N ALA A 124 -3.96 -0.07 -8.98
CA ALA A 124 -2.56 0.28 -8.73
C ALA A 124 -1.62 -0.62 -9.54
N SER A 125 -0.63 -0.01 -10.19
CA SER A 125 0.36 -0.74 -10.98
C SER A 125 1.43 -1.34 -10.09
N VAL A 126 1.66 -2.64 -10.22
CA VAL A 126 2.68 -3.39 -9.49
C VAL A 126 3.85 -3.69 -10.41
N ALA A 127 5.04 -3.26 -10.02
CA ALA A 127 6.28 -3.49 -10.77
C ALA A 127 7.33 -4.14 -9.88
N LEU A 128 7.98 -5.19 -10.40
CA LEU A 128 9.19 -5.73 -9.80
C LEU A 128 10.40 -4.98 -10.35
N THR A 129 11.25 -4.52 -9.47
CA THR A 129 12.42 -3.72 -9.84
C THR A 129 13.71 -4.51 -9.82
N SER A 130 13.86 -5.44 -8.89
CA SER A 130 15.01 -6.34 -8.87
C SER A 130 14.74 -7.65 -8.13
N PHE A 131 15.55 -8.67 -8.46
CA PHE A 131 15.78 -9.86 -7.67
C PHE A 131 17.28 -9.93 -7.36
N GLU A 132 17.63 -9.97 -6.10
CA GLU A 132 19.02 -10.06 -5.68
C GLU A 132 19.32 -11.44 -5.06
N LEU A 133 20.38 -12.05 -5.54
CA LEU A 133 20.86 -13.36 -5.11
C LEU A 133 22.25 -13.18 -4.49
N THR A 134 22.34 -13.22 -3.18
CA THR A 134 23.60 -12.97 -2.46
C THR A 134 24.07 -14.24 -1.73
N GLY A 135 24.91 -15.03 -2.37
CA GLY A 135 25.56 -16.19 -1.77
C GLY A 135 24.58 -17.24 -1.22
N ALA A 136 24.66 -17.53 0.05
CA ALA A 136 23.78 -18.48 0.75
C ALA A 136 22.55 -17.84 1.38
N ASP A 137 22.35 -16.54 1.20
CA ASP A 137 21.24 -15.81 1.76
C ASP A 137 19.93 -16.05 1.00
N LEU A 138 18.83 -15.67 1.63
CA LEU A 138 17.51 -15.69 0.99
C LEU A 138 17.47 -14.69 -0.16
N MET A 139 16.76 -15.06 -1.22
CA MET A 139 16.52 -14.18 -2.36
C MET A 139 15.78 -12.92 -1.92
N GLU A 140 16.32 -11.77 -2.28
CA GLU A 140 15.70 -10.47 -2.01
C GLU A 140 14.94 -9.97 -3.24
N VAL A 141 13.77 -9.41 -2.99
CA VAL A 141 12.89 -8.86 -4.03
C VAL A 141 12.62 -7.40 -3.73
N SER A 142 12.87 -6.54 -4.69
CA SER A 142 12.46 -5.13 -4.65
C SER A 142 11.28 -4.90 -5.58
N PHE A 143 10.33 -4.10 -5.12
CA PHE A 143 9.10 -3.81 -5.86
C PHE A 143 8.64 -2.37 -5.67
N THR A 144 7.82 -1.92 -6.60
CA THR A 144 7.14 -0.62 -6.55
C THR A 144 5.67 -0.80 -6.88
N ILE A 145 4.79 -0.23 -6.07
CA ILE A 145 3.35 -0.19 -6.31
C ILE A 145 2.94 1.26 -6.47
N SER A 146 2.45 1.63 -7.64
CA SER A 146 2.08 3.02 -7.96
C SER A 146 0.57 3.15 -8.07
N ALA A 147 -0.02 4.05 -7.29
CA ALA A 147 -1.43 4.39 -7.42
C ALA A 147 -1.72 5.01 -8.80
N ASN A 148 -2.78 4.56 -9.45
CA ASN A 148 -3.26 5.10 -10.73
C ASN A 148 -4.59 5.85 -10.58
N SER A 149 -5.18 5.84 -9.38
CA SER A 149 -6.43 6.52 -9.05
C SER A 149 -6.25 7.40 -7.82
N GLU A 150 -7.18 8.29 -7.60
CA GLU A 150 -7.30 9.00 -6.32
C GLU A 150 -7.67 8.03 -5.19
N ALA A 151 -7.26 8.39 -3.97
CA ALA A 151 -7.61 7.64 -2.79
C ALA A 151 -9.12 7.65 -2.54
N LYS A 152 -9.70 6.48 -2.34
CA LYS A 152 -11.07 6.32 -1.84
C LYS A 152 -11.00 6.05 -0.35
N ALA A 153 -11.42 7.02 0.45
CA ALA A 153 -11.48 6.85 1.90
C ALA A 153 -12.53 5.82 2.30
N GLY A 154 -12.22 5.03 3.31
CA GLY A 154 -13.12 3.99 3.82
C GLY A 154 -12.61 3.34 5.09
N THR A 155 -13.12 2.15 5.36
CA THR A 155 -12.67 1.30 6.46
C THR A 155 -12.39 -0.11 5.97
N ILE A 156 -11.50 -0.82 6.68
CA ILE A 156 -11.15 -2.21 6.42
C ILE A 156 -11.05 -2.97 7.73
N VAL A 157 -11.43 -4.24 7.73
CA VAL A 157 -11.28 -5.13 8.90
C VAL A 157 -10.00 -5.92 8.76
N CYS A 158 -9.05 -5.69 9.66
CA CYS A 158 -7.77 -6.39 9.70
C CYS A 158 -7.88 -7.68 10.52
N ASN A 159 -7.39 -8.79 10.01
CA ASN A 159 -7.47 -10.09 10.68
C ASN A 159 -6.37 -10.21 11.75
N SER A 160 -6.75 -10.06 13.02
CA SER A 160 -5.82 -10.21 14.14
C SER A 160 -5.40 -11.66 14.41
N ALA A 161 -6.24 -12.65 14.01
CA ALA A 161 -5.97 -14.07 14.25
C ALA A 161 -4.80 -14.61 13.42
N ASP A 162 -4.50 -14.00 12.28
CA ASP A 162 -3.37 -14.37 11.43
C ASP A 162 -2.16 -13.40 11.56
N ASN A 163 -2.13 -12.65 12.64
CA ASN A 163 -1.14 -11.59 12.87
C ASN A 163 -1.16 -10.49 11.80
N TYR A 164 -2.36 -10.10 11.37
CA TYR A 164 -2.63 -9.03 10.40
C TYR A 164 -2.05 -9.28 9.00
N LYS A 165 -1.90 -10.54 8.62
CA LYS A 165 -1.46 -10.91 7.26
C LYS A 165 -2.54 -10.70 6.23
N THR A 166 -3.81 -10.79 6.63
CA THR A 166 -4.96 -10.56 5.75
C THR A 166 -5.87 -9.47 6.27
N ALA A 167 -6.64 -8.88 5.38
CA ALA A 167 -7.73 -7.96 5.69
C ALA A 167 -8.94 -8.25 4.78
N THR A 168 -10.12 -7.88 5.24
CA THR A 168 -11.38 -8.15 4.53
C THR A 168 -12.34 -6.97 4.65
N SER A 169 -13.44 -7.02 3.90
CA SER A 169 -14.61 -6.13 4.13
C SER A 169 -14.26 -4.64 4.02
N TRP A 170 -13.55 -4.26 2.96
CA TRP A 170 -13.38 -2.84 2.71
C TRP A 170 -14.74 -2.19 2.41
N THR A 171 -15.01 -1.07 3.09
CA THR A 171 -16.26 -0.33 3.00
C THR A 171 -15.96 1.14 2.73
N PRO A 172 -16.51 1.75 1.65
CA PRO A 172 -16.29 3.16 1.35
C PRO A 172 -16.90 4.04 2.46
N ALA A 173 -16.26 5.18 2.70
CA ALA A 173 -16.85 6.22 3.53
C ALA A 173 -18.10 6.78 2.84
N SER A 174 -19.16 7.01 3.61
CA SER A 174 -20.44 7.57 3.15
C SER A 174 -20.38 9.09 3.05
#